data_7dd46dbbf33dc09fd229f54201cb101b
#
_entry.id   7dd46dbbf33dc09fd229f54201cb101b
#
_cell.length_a   1.000
_cell.length_b   1.000
_cell.length_c   1.000
_cell.angle_alpha   90.00
_cell.angle_beta   90.00
_cell.angle_gamma   90.00
#
_symmetry.space_group_name_H-M   'P 1'
#
loop_
_entity.id
_entity.type
_entity.pdbx_description
1 polymer ?
#
loop_
_entity_poly.entity_id
_entity_poly.type
_entity_poly.pdbx_seq_one_letter_code
_entity_poly.pdbx_strand_id
1 'polypeptide(L)'
;MPIEVFFREEEDIPELEFIALSLCDGKVLDVGAGAGVHALYLQEKGFEVDAMEISATACKIMEKRGVKNVIHADFFQFAEKKYDTLLFLMNGIGIAETVDGFRNLLKHSKSLLTDKGQLIFDSSDISYLYEEYRIARPDHYFGEINFQYEYKGNLGQPFKWLYIDQQTLIKIAHEENWVVQILFEDDNDQFLVRMEPRGDMSIEM
;
A
#
# COMPACT_ATOMS: atom_id res chain seq x y z
N MET A 1 -7.65 3.52 -15.19
CA MET A 1 -8.39 3.92 -13.99
C MET A 1 -8.99 5.29 -14.23
N PRO A 2 -10.30 5.52 -13.99
CA PRO A 2 -10.93 6.84 -14.07
C PRO A 2 -10.35 7.79 -13.03
N ILE A 3 -10.22 9.07 -13.37
CA ILE A 3 -9.59 10.05 -12.47
C ILE A 3 -10.45 10.35 -11.23
N GLU A 4 -11.75 10.17 -11.34
CA GLU A 4 -12.75 10.39 -10.30
C GLU A 4 -12.46 9.53 -9.06
N VAL A 5 -11.84 8.36 -9.23
CA VAL A 5 -11.44 7.46 -8.13
C VAL A 5 -10.49 8.13 -7.13
N PHE A 6 -9.67 9.09 -7.59
CA PHE A 6 -8.76 9.85 -6.72
C PHE A 6 -9.43 11.04 -6.00
N PHE A 7 -10.72 11.30 -6.28
CA PHE A 7 -11.46 12.44 -5.75
C PHE A 7 -12.78 12.04 -5.09
N ARG A 8 -12.88 10.78 -4.69
CA ARG A 8 -14.06 10.23 -4.01
C ARG A 8 -14.34 10.97 -2.70
N GLU A 9 -15.61 11.03 -2.33
CA GLU A 9 -16.08 11.43 -1.01
C GLU A 9 -16.20 10.20 -0.09
N GLU A 10 -16.46 10.40 1.21
CA GLU A 10 -16.57 9.29 2.19
C GLU A 10 -17.57 8.20 1.76
N GLU A 11 -18.69 8.61 1.16
CA GLU A 11 -19.77 7.72 0.71
C GLU A 11 -19.37 6.79 -0.46
N ASP A 12 -18.32 7.15 -1.18
CA ASP A 12 -17.80 6.43 -2.34
C ASP A 12 -16.58 5.55 -2.02
N ILE A 13 -16.15 5.51 -0.75
CA ILE A 13 -15.03 4.67 -0.31
C ILE A 13 -15.47 3.20 -0.33
N PRO A 14 -14.78 2.31 -1.06
CA PRO A 14 -15.09 0.88 -1.07
C PRO A 14 -14.99 0.24 0.31
N GLU A 15 -15.76 -0.82 0.54
CA GLU A 15 -15.83 -1.52 1.82
C GLU A 15 -14.44 -1.94 2.32
N LEU A 16 -13.60 -2.52 1.46
CA LEU A 16 -12.24 -2.92 1.81
C LEU A 16 -11.42 -1.75 2.37
N GLU A 17 -11.43 -0.62 1.65
CA GLU A 17 -10.70 0.59 2.06
C GLU A 17 -11.29 1.14 3.37
N PHE A 18 -12.62 1.13 3.52
CA PHE A 18 -13.28 1.57 4.74
C PHE A 18 -12.89 0.71 5.95
N ILE A 19 -12.82 -0.61 5.79
CA ILE A 19 -12.32 -1.53 6.84
C ILE A 19 -10.88 -1.16 7.20
N ALA A 20 -10.00 -0.98 6.20
CA ALA A 20 -8.61 -0.61 6.42
C ALA A 20 -8.47 0.70 7.21
N LEU A 21 -9.23 1.73 6.85
CA LEU A 21 -9.25 3.03 7.52
C LEU A 21 -9.75 2.91 8.97
N SER A 22 -10.72 2.03 9.23
CA SER A 22 -11.24 1.79 10.59
C SER A 22 -10.25 1.08 11.52
N LEU A 23 -9.24 0.40 10.96
CA LEU A 23 -8.19 -0.29 11.69
C LEU A 23 -6.95 0.58 11.96
N CYS A 24 -6.89 1.78 11.40
CA CYS A 24 -5.80 2.71 11.68
C CYS A 24 -5.78 3.07 13.17
N ASP A 25 -4.60 3.17 13.74
CA ASP A 25 -4.37 3.58 15.13
C ASP A 25 -3.20 4.57 15.20
N GLY A 26 -3.25 5.44 16.20
CA GLY A 26 -2.19 6.40 16.50
C GLY A 26 -1.86 7.34 15.35
N LYS A 27 -0.57 7.51 15.11
CA LYS A 27 -0.04 8.32 14.00
C LYS A 27 0.05 7.49 12.71
N VAL A 28 -0.54 8.00 11.64
CA VAL A 28 -0.66 7.29 10.36
C VAL A 28 0.26 7.91 9.30
N LEU A 29 0.97 7.07 8.55
CA LEU A 29 1.59 7.42 7.27
C LEU A 29 0.77 6.80 6.14
N ASP A 30 0.10 7.63 5.35
CA ASP A 30 -0.59 7.23 4.11
C ASP A 30 0.42 7.29 2.96
N VAL A 31 0.85 6.14 2.46
CA VAL A 31 1.93 6.00 1.46
C VAL A 31 1.35 5.85 0.06
N GLY A 32 1.78 6.73 -0.84
CA GLY A 32 1.21 6.82 -2.18
C GLY A 32 -0.18 7.49 -2.15
N ALA A 33 -0.33 8.51 -1.31
CA ALA A 33 -1.62 9.13 -0.97
C ALA A 33 -2.38 9.74 -2.17
N GLY A 34 -1.75 9.87 -3.34
CA GLY A 34 -2.38 10.35 -4.57
C GLY A 34 -2.99 11.74 -4.43
N ALA A 35 -4.32 11.85 -4.50
CA ALA A 35 -5.02 13.11 -4.26
C ALA A 35 -5.51 13.28 -2.80
N GLY A 36 -5.14 12.37 -1.90
CA GLY A 36 -5.33 12.50 -0.46
C GLY A 36 -6.70 12.05 0.07
N VAL A 37 -7.40 11.15 -0.61
CA VAL A 37 -8.73 10.68 -0.19
C VAL A 37 -8.68 10.10 1.21
N HIS A 38 -7.80 9.14 1.45
CA HIS A 38 -7.66 8.45 2.74
C HIS A 38 -7.11 9.39 3.83
N ALA A 39 -6.10 10.21 3.47
CA ALA A 39 -5.54 11.19 4.39
C ALA A 39 -6.59 12.21 4.88
N LEU A 40 -7.44 12.71 3.99
CA LEU A 40 -8.53 13.63 4.33
C LEU A 40 -9.56 12.96 5.25
N TYR A 41 -9.99 11.75 4.89
CA TYR A 41 -10.91 10.98 5.72
C TYR A 41 -10.37 10.79 7.15
N LEU A 42 -9.15 10.27 7.28
CA LEU A 42 -8.51 10.05 8.59
C LEU A 42 -8.33 11.35 9.36
N GLN A 43 -7.96 12.44 8.68
CA GLN A 43 -7.83 13.77 9.27
C GLN A 43 -9.17 14.30 9.84
N GLU A 44 -10.29 14.06 9.15
CA GLU A 44 -11.63 14.40 9.61
C GLU A 44 -12.06 13.57 10.82
N LYS A 45 -11.63 12.32 10.91
CA LYS A 45 -11.85 11.47 12.09
C LYS A 45 -10.90 11.80 13.25
N GLY A 46 -10.00 12.76 13.10
CA GLY A 46 -9.14 13.28 14.16
C GLY A 46 -7.77 12.62 14.28
N PHE A 47 -7.37 11.80 13.31
CA PHE A 47 -6.04 11.18 13.30
C PHE A 47 -4.94 12.21 12.98
N GLU A 48 -3.74 11.99 13.51
CA GLU A 48 -2.51 12.60 13.02
C GLU A 48 -2.04 11.83 11.78
N VAL A 49 -2.15 12.44 10.60
CA VAL A 49 -1.83 11.80 9.32
C VAL A 49 -0.76 12.59 8.60
N ASP A 50 0.29 11.89 8.18
CA ASP A 50 1.25 12.37 7.20
C ASP A 50 0.92 11.68 5.86
N ALA A 51 0.63 12.44 4.80
CA ALA A 51 0.32 11.93 3.46
C ALA A 51 1.57 12.01 2.59
N MET A 52 2.14 10.86 2.25
CA MET A 52 3.38 10.76 1.45
C MET A 52 3.06 10.47 0.00
N GLU A 53 3.74 11.20 -0.89
CA GLU A 53 3.57 11.01 -2.33
C GLU A 53 4.85 11.40 -3.08
N ILE A 54 5.21 10.62 -4.09
CA ILE A 54 6.40 10.88 -4.92
C ILE A 54 6.14 11.93 -6.02
N SER A 55 4.89 12.12 -6.41
CA SER A 55 4.48 13.09 -7.42
C SER A 55 4.32 14.49 -6.84
N ALA A 56 5.21 15.41 -7.19
CA ALA A 56 5.09 16.82 -6.79
C ALA A 56 3.75 17.47 -7.22
N THR A 57 3.13 16.98 -8.29
CA THR A 57 1.82 17.45 -8.74
C THR A 57 0.71 16.96 -7.82
N ALA A 58 0.74 15.69 -7.44
CA ALA A 58 -0.23 15.12 -6.51
C ALA A 58 -0.09 15.78 -5.12
N CYS A 59 1.12 16.02 -4.63
CA CYS A 59 1.34 16.80 -3.40
C CYS A 59 0.64 18.17 -3.41
N LYS A 60 0.79 18.93 -4.50
CA LYS A 60 0.11 20.22 -4.66
C LYS A 60 -1.43 20.11 -4.71
N ILE A 61 -1.94 18.99 -5.20
CA ILE A 61 -3.39 18.72 -5.20
C ILE A 61 -3.85 18.45 -3.77
N MET A 62 -3.13 17.61 -3.02
CA MET A 62 -3.43 17.34 -1.61
C MET A 62 -3.45 18.62 -0.75
N GLU A 63 -2.43 19.48 -0.90
CA GLU A 63 -2.37 20.77 -0.21
C GLU A 63 -3.59 21.64 -0.52
N LYS A 64 -4.00 21.73 -1.81
CA LYS A 64 -5.18 22.50 -2.21
C LYS A 64 -6.50 21.90 -1.70
N ARG A 65 -6.55 20.59 -1.49
CA ARG A 65 -7.69 19.89 -0.91
C ARG A 65 -7.77 20.02 0.62
N GLY A 66 -6.71 20.50 1.27
CA GLY A 66 -6.67 20.72 2.72
C GLY A 66 -6.04 19.60 3.53
N VAL A 67 -5.24 18.72 2.90
CA VAL A 67 -4.39 17.80 3.64
C VAL A 67 -3.35 18.60 4.42
N LYS A 68 -3.28 18.40 5.74
CA LYS A 68 -2.47 19.24 6.66
C LYS A 68 -0.97 18.96 6.55
N ASN A 69 -0.60 17.68 6.45
CA ASN A 69 0.80 17.26 6.41
C ASN A 69 1.06 16.47 5.14
N VAL A 70 1.63 17.12 4.14
CA VAL A 70 2.02 16.49 2.86
C VAL A 70 3.51 16.32 2.84
N ILE A 71 3.98 15.09 2.54
CA ILE A 71 5.38 14.73 2.43
C ILE A 71 5.67 14.36 0.97
N HIS A 72 6.46 15.19 0.28
CA HIS A 72 6.97 14.88 -1.05
C HIS A 72 8.26 14.08 -0.92
N ALA A 73 8.18 12.76 -0.95
CA ALA A 73 9.33 11.88 -0.77
C ALA A 73 9.11 10.50 -1.45
N ASP A 74 10.23 9.81 -1.69
CA ASP A 74 10.26 8.40 -2.00
C ASP A 74 10.21 7.61 -0.68
N PHE A 75 9.26 6.67 -0.57
CA PHE A 75 9.08 5.85 0.62
C PHE A 75 10.37 5.14 1.04
N PHE A 76 11.11 4.56 0.11
CA PHE A 76 12.32 3.79 0.42
C PHE A 76 13.50 4.64 0.91
N GLN A 77 13.44 5.95 0.74
CA GLN A 77 14.48 6.89 1.19
C GLN A 77 14.07 7.66 2.45
N PHE A 78 12.82 7.52 2.89
CA PHE A 78 12.30 8.24 4.04
C PHE A 78 12.64 7.52 5.35
N ALA A 79 13.18 8.25 6.35
CA ALA A 79 13.61 7.68 7.63
C ALA A 79 13.42 8.65 8.82
N GLU A 80 12.64 9.72 8.66
CA GLU A 80 12.65 10.84 9.61
C GLU A 80 11.77 10.63 10.84
N LYS A 81 10.74 9.79 10.74
CA LYS A 81 9.67 9.68 11.75
C LYS A 81 9.27 8.22 11.98
N LYS A 82 8.61 7.99 13.13
CA LYS A 82 7.96 6.73 13.47
C LYS A 82 6.44 6.89 13.40
N TYR A 83 5.76 5.79 13.06
CA TYR A 83 4.31 5.74 12.90
C TYR A 83 3.73 4.52 13.61
N ASP A 84 2.49 4.63 14.04
CA ASP A 84 1.74 3.52 14.60
C ASP A 84 1.04 2.72 13.51
N THR A 85 0.69 3.38 12.40
CA THR A 85 0.13 2.72 11.20
C THR A 85 0.85 3.20 9.93
N LEU A 86 1.34 2.25 9.12
CA LEU A 86 1.70 2.49 7.73
C LEU A 86 0.56 1.96 6.86
N LEU A 87 -0.02 2.81 6.02
CA LEU A 87 -1.18 2.52 5.18
C LEU A 87 -0.79 2.57 3.70
N PHE A 88 -1.08 1.48 2.95
CA PHE A 88 -0.84 1.38 1.52
C PHE A 88 -2.10 0.85 0.84
N LEU A 89 -3.01 1.73 0.46
CA LEU A 89 -4.27 1.33 -0.17
C LEU A 89 -4.24 1.47 -1.69
N MET A 90 -5.25 0.88 -2.34
CA MET A 90 -5.37 0.76 -3.80
C MET A 90 -4.19 0.01 -4.42
N ASN A 91 -3.83 -1.13 -3.83
CA ASN A 91 -2.64 -1.92 -4.15
C ASN A 91 -1.35 -1.09 -4.05
N GLY A 92 -1.28 -0.22 -3.03
CA GLY A 92 -0.14 0.69 -2.81
C GLY A 92 1.19 -0.02 -2.61
N ILE A 93 1.18 -1.27 -2.12
CA ILE A 93 2.40 -2.09 -1.99
C ILE A 93 3.04 -2.41 -3.35
N GLY A 94 2.34 -2.16 -4.45
CA GLY A 94 2.86 -2.32 -5.80
C GLY A 94 4.09 -1.48 -6.10
N ILE A 95 4.36 -0.40 -5.33
CA ILE A 95 5.60 0.37 -5.37
C ILE A 95 6.85 -0.48 -5.12
N ALA A 96 6.69 -1.68 -4.55
CA ALA A 96 7.77 -2.65 -4.36
C ALA A 96 8.28 -3.23 -5.68
N GLU A 97 7.51 -3.13 -6.77
CA GLU A 97 7.84 -3.56 -8.13
C GLU A 97 8.01 -5.08 -8.30
N THR A 98 8.69 -5.75 -7.36
CA THR A 98 9.06 -7.17 -7.41
C THR A 98 8.88 -7.83 -6.04
N VAL A 99 8.92 -9.17 -6.02
CA VAL A 99 8.94 -9.95 -4.77
C VAL A 99 10.13 -9.59 -3.88
N ASP A 100 11.31 -9.39 -4.45
CA ASP A 100 12.48 -8.95 -3.69
C ASP A 100 12.33 -7.50 -3.19
N GLY A 101 11.70 -6.64 -3.99
CA GLY A 101 11.33 -5.29 -3.57
C GLY A 101 10.32 -5.31 -2.42
N PHE A 102 9.39 -6.27 -2.39
CA PHE A 102 8.46 -6.43 -1.27
C PHE A 102 9.19 -6.81 0.04
N ARG A 103 10.21 -7.69 -0.03
CA ARG A 103 11.08 -7.96 1.13
C ARG A 103 11.75 -6.68 1.65
N ASN A 104 12.23 -5.84 0.74
CA ASN A 104 12.84 -4.56 1.09
C ASN A 104 11.82 -3.60 1.69
N LEU A 105 10.58 -3.55 1.14
CA LEU A 105 9.47 -2.78 1.70
C LEU A 105 9.18 -3.22 3.14
N LEU A 106 9.07 -4.51 3.42
CA LEU A 106 8.83 -5.04 4.76
C LEU A 106 9.95 -4.68 5.75
N LYS A 107 11.23 -4.79 5.33
CA LYS A 107 12.39 -4.40 6.15
C LYS A 107 12.37 -2.91 6.45
N HIS A 108 12.10 -2.08 5.42
CA HIS A 108 12.04 -0.64 5.57
C HIS A 108 10.87 -0.21 6.47
N SER A 109 9.70 -0.83 6.30
CA SER A 109 8.52 -0.57 7.13
C SER A 109 8.80 -0.77 8.62
N LYS A 110 9.53 -1.83 9.01
CA LYS A 110 9.97 -2.02 10.41
C LYS A 110 10.75 -0.84 10.96
N SER A 111 11.58 -0.20 10.10
CA SER A 111 12.36 0.95 10.51
C SER A 111 11.52 2.20 10.77
N LEU A 112 10.31 2.27 10.21
CA LEU A 112 9.37 3.39 10.33
C LEU A 112 8.25 3.15 11.34
N LEU A 113 8.07 1.92 11.83
CA LEU A 113 7.04 1.59 12.82
C LEU A 113 7.53 1.85 14.24
N THR A 114 6.58 2.24 15.11
CA THR A 114 6.74 2.15 16.57
C THR A 114 6.75 0.68 17.00
N ASP A 115 7.08 0.41 18.27
CA ASP A 115 7.19 -0.96 18.79
C ASP A 115 5.89 -1.78 18.69
N LYS A 116 4.74 -1.09 18.63
CA LYS A 116 3.41 -1.69 18.46
C LYS A 116 2.76 -1.33 17.13
N GLY A 117 3.55 -0.78 16.22
CA GLY A 117 3.05 -0.31 14.93
C GLY A 117 2.64 -1.45 14.00
N GLN A 118 1.77 -1.11 13.07
CA GLN A 118 1.18 -2.04 12.10
C GLN A 118 1.34 -1.54 10.66
N LEU A 119 1.34 -2.47 9.73
CA LEU A 119 1.27 -2.25 8.29
C LEU A 119 -0.09 -2.73 7.79
N ILE A 120 -0.84 -1.87 7.14
CA ILE A 120 -2.15 -2.18 6.54
C ILE A 120 -2.07 -1.92 5.04
N PHE A 121 -2.47 -2.88 4.23
CA PHE A 121 -2.48 -2.75 2.78
C PHE A 121 -3.46 -3.71 2.12
N ASP A 122 -3.83 -3.42 0.88
CA ASP A 122 -4.54 -4.34 0.01
C ASP A 122 -3.65 -4.85 -1.13
N SER A 123 -4.00 -6.02 -1.64
CA SER A 123 -3.47 -6.57 -2.87
C SER A 123 -4.52 -7.44 -3.56
N SER A 124 -4.18 -7.95 -4.76
CA SER A 124 -5.04 -8.84 -5.52
C SER A 124 -4.26 -10.02 -6.05
N ASP A 125 -4.88 -11.21 -6.04
CA ASP A 125 -4.37 -12.34 -6.81
C ASP A 125 -4.81 -12.20 -8.26
N ILE A 126 -3.85 -11.95 -9.14
CA ILE A 126 -4.10 -11.80 -10.57
C ILE A 126 -3.81 -13.08 -11.37
N SER A 127 -3.69 -14.23 -10.72
CA SER A 127 -3.43 -15.52 -11.38
C SER A 127 -4.49 -15.88 -12.40
N TYR A 128 -5.74 -15.47 -12.18
CA TYR A 128 -6.86 -15.66 -13.12
C TYR A 128 -6.57 -15.13 -14.52
N LEU A 129 -5.78 -14.07 -14.68
CA LEU A 129 -5.42 -13.51 -15.98
C LEU A 129 -4.70 -14.54 -16.86
N TYR A 130 -3.90 -15.41 -16.25
CA TYR A 130 -3.13 -16.45 -16.96
C TYR A 130 -3.97 -17.67 -17.29
N GLU A 131 -5.01 -17.94 -16.49
CA GLU A 131 -5.91 -19.08 -16.67
C GLU A 131 -7.00 -18.78 -17.68
N GLU A 132 -7.73 -17.69 -17.51
CA GLU A 132 -8.86 -17.30 -18.37
C GLU A 132 -8.42 -16.88 -19.76
N TYR A 133 -7.38 -16.06 -19.86
CA TYR A 133 -6.90 -15.53 -21.14
C TYR A 133 -5.84 -16.40 -21.82
N ARG A 134 -5.49 -17.57 -21.20
CA ARG A 134 -4.48 -18.49 -21.72
C ARG A 134 -3.14 -17.82 -22.05
N ILE A 135 -2.77 -16.82 -21.27
CA ILE A 135 -1.48 -16.14 -21.36
C ILE A 135 -0.42 -17.04 -20.73
N ALA A 136 0.74 -17.21 -21.37
CA ALA A 136 1.84 -17.94 -20.78
C ALA A 136 2.34 -17.24 -19.51
N ARG A 137 2.50 -17.99 -18.41
CA ARG A 137 3.11 -17.41 -17.20
C ARG A 137 4.56 -17.01 -17.50
N PRO A 138 5.00 -15.86 -16.97
CA PRO A 138 6.39 -15.42 -17.15
C PRO A 138 7.37 -16.30 -16.36
N ASP A 139 8.67 -16.21 -16.68
CA ASP A 139 9.74 -16.91 -15.94
C ASP A 139 10.02 -16.31 -14.55
N HIS A 140 9.49 -15.12 -14.27
CA HIS A 140 9.53 -14.46 -12.97
C HIS A 140 8.17 -14.59 -12.24
N TYR A 141 8.04 -14.03 -11.05
CA TYR A 141 6.78 -14.06 -10.33
C TYR A 141 5.66 -13.39 -11.15
N PHE A 142 4.55 -14.10 -11.31
CA PHE A 142 3.46 -13.72 -12.22
C PHE A 142 2.80 -12.37 -11.90
N GLY A 143 2.89 -11.90 -10.67
CA GLY A 143 2.34 -10.61 -10.22
C GLY A 143 3.28 -9.42 -10.40
N GLU A 144 4.47 -9.59 -10.97
CA GLU A 144 5.37 -8.48 -11.32
C GLU A 144 5.02 -7.94 -12.71
N ILE A 145 4.16 -6.94 -12.76
CA ILE A 145 3.56 -6.42 -13.99
C ILE A 145 4.30 -5.17 -14.47
N ASN A 146 4.57 -5.12 -15.78
CA ASN A 146 5.07 -3.91 -16.42
C ASN A 146 3.91 -3.07 -16.91
N PHE A 147 3.88 -1.81 -16.49
CA PHE A 147 2.89 -0.81 -16.90
C PHE A 147 3.53 0.33 -17.67
N GLN A 148 2.74 0.93 -18.54
CA GLN A 148 3.07 2.19 -19.18
C GLN A 148 1.79 3.00 -19.37
N TYR A 149 1.77 4.21 -18.84
CA TYR A 149 0.63 5.11 -19.07
C TYR A 149 0.68 5.73 -20.45
N GLU A 150 -0.48 5.84 -21.08
CA GLU A 150 -0.69 6.65 -22.27
C GLU A 150 -1.73 7.74 -21.97
N TYR A 151 -1.40 8.99 -22.27
CA TYR A 151 -2.33 10.09 -22.15
C TYR A 151 -2.29 10.97 -23.40
N LYS A 152 -3.42 11.04 -24.12
CA LYS A 152 -3.55 11.82 -25.37
C LYS A 152 -2.46 11.51 -26.39
N GLY A 153 -2.11 10.23 -26.57
CA GLY A 153 -1.08 9.78 -27.49
C GLY A 153 0.37 9.95 -26.99
N ASN A 154 0.57 10.46 -25.78
CA ASN A 154 1.89 10.56 -25.18
C ASN A 154 2.12 9.37 -24.23
N LEU A 155 3.17 8.62 -24.49
CA LEU A 155 3.60 7.51 -23.63
C LEU A 155 4.45 8.06 -22.48
N GLY A 156 4.09 7.64 -21.25
CA GLY A 156 4.92 7.84 -20.06
C GLY A 156 6.10 6.89 -20.02
N GLN A 157 6.92 7.00 -18.99
CA GLN A 157 7.98 6.02 -18.75
C GLN A 157 7.35 4.69 -18.29
N PRO A 158 7.86 3.54 -18.76
CA PRO A 158 7.47 2.23 -18.23
C PRO A 158 7.85 2.13 -16.76
N PHE A 159 7.03 1.42 -15.98
CA PHE A 159 7.31 1.12 -14.57
C PHE A 159 6.79 -0.27 -14.22
N LYS A 160 7.32 -0.86 -13.15
CA LYS A 160 6.83 -2.11 -12.61
C LYS A 160 5.89 -1.85 -11.45
N TRP A 161 4.94 -2.78 -11.27
CA TRP A 161 4.00 -2.77 -10.16
C TRP A 161 3.75 -4.19 -9.69
N LEU A 162 3.82 -4.42 -8.39
CA LEU A 162 3.62 -5.73 -7.81
C LEU A 162 2.16 -5.94 -7.42
N TYR A 163 1.61 -7.09 -7.84
CA TYR A 163 0.45 -7.73 -7.27
C TYR A 163 0.90 -9.01 -6.59
N ILE A 164 0.58 -9.21 -5.31
CA ILE A 164 1.06 -10.37 -4.57
C ILE A 164 -0.13 -11.23 -4.12
N ASP A 165 -0.08 -12.54 -4.40
CA ASP A 165 -1.06 -13.49 -3.90
C ASP A 165 -0.87 -13.78 -2.41
N GLN A 166 -1.92 -14.27 -1.73
CA GLN A 166 -1.90 -14.52 -0.29
C GLN A 166 -0.84 -15.55 0.12
N GLN A 167 -0.62 -16.62 -0.67
CA GLN A 167 0.32 -17.68 -0.30
C GLN A 167 1.76 -17.16 -0.35
N THR A 168 2.11 -16.45 -1.41
CA THR A 168 3.42 -15.82 -1.57
C THR A 168 3.66 -14.77 -0.49
N LEU A 169 2.65 -13.94 -0.21
CA LEU A 169 2.69 -12.94 0.84
C LEU A 169 2.97 -13.56 2.21
N ILE A 170 2.19 -14.56 2.62
CA ILE A 170 2.32 -15.24 3.93
C ILE A 170 3.72 -15.86 4.07
N LYS A 171 4.21 -16.51 3.00
CA LYS A 171 5.56 -17.09 3.00
C LYS A 171 6.63 -16.03 3.26
N ILE A 172 6.62 -14.93 2.48
CA ILE A 172 7.60 -13.85 2.61
C ILE A 172 7.51 -13.19 3.99
N ALA A 173 6.30 -12.91 4.45
CA ALA A 173 6.08 -12.31 5.75
C ALA A 173 6.67 -13.16 6.90
N HIS A 174 6.49 -14.47 6.86
CA HIS A 174 7.11 -15.40 7.82
C HIS A 174 8.65 -15.34 7.76
N GLU A 175 9.23 -15.36 6.56
CA GLU A 175 10.67 -15.29 6.34
C GLU A 175 11.25 -13.95 6.84
N GLU A 176 10.48 -12.86 6.73
CA GLU A 176 10.85 -11.52 7.17
C GLU A 176 10.39 -11.20 8.62
N ASN A 177 9.97 -12.23 9.40
CA ASN A 177 9.53 -12.09 10.81
C ASN A 177 8.36 -11.10 10.98
N TRP A 178 7.28 -11.33 10.26
CA TRP A 178 6.00 -10.64 10.44
C TRP A 178 4.89 -11.62 10.84
N VAL A 179 3.91 -11.12 11.58
CA VAL A 179 2.61 -11.76 11.80
C VAL A 179 1.64 -11.19 10.77
N VAL A 180 0.88 -12.06 10.09
CA VAL A 180 -0.05 -11.69 9.02
C VAL A 180 -1.46 -12.04 9.40
N GLN A 181 -2.39 -11.15 9.14
CA GLN A 181 -3.83 -11.36 9.22
C GLN A 181 -4.47 -10.94 7.89
N ILE A 182 -5.15 -11.86 7.22
CA ILE A 182 -6.05 -11.54 6.10
C ILE A 182 -7.39 -11.19 6.73
N LEU A 183 -7.87 -9.98 6.50
CA LEU A 183 -9.03 -9.42 7.20
C LEU A 183 -10.29 -9.34 6.35
N PHE A 184 -10.11 -9.29 5.04
CA PHE A 184 -11.18 -9.19 4.07
C PHE A 184 -10.72 -9.78 2.74
N GLU A 185 -11.64 -10.36 1.99
CA GLU A 185 -11.45 -10.84 0.63
C GLU A 185 -12.77 -10.66 -0.12
N ASP A 186 -12.70 -10.11 -1.34
CA ASP A 186 -13.87 -9.93 -2.19
C ASP A 186 -13.94 -10.98 -3.31
N ASP A 187 -15.03 -10.96 -4.07
CA ASP A 187 -15.27 -11.88 -5.20
C ASP A 187 -14.33 -11.63 -6.41
N ASN A 188 -13.47 -10.62 -6.36
CA ASN A 188 -12.49 -10.27 -7.40
C ASN A 188 -11.05 -10.59 -6.98
N ASP A 189 -10.87 -11.48 -6.02
CA ASP A 189 -9.56 -11.87 -5.48
C ASP A 189 -8.73 -10.68 -4.90
N GLN A 190 -9.40 -9.56 -4.57
CA GLN A 190 -8.80 -8.47 -3.82
C GLN A 190 -8.91 -8.75 -2.32
N PHE A 191 -7.85 -8.53 -1.58
CA PHE A 191 -7.83 -8.82 -0.16
C PHE A 191 -7.11 -7.76 0.66
N LEU A 192 -7.54 -7.60 1.92
CA LEU A 192 -6.98 -6.68 2.90
C LEU A 192 -6.09 -7.43 3.89
N VAL A 193 -4.93 -6.86 4.14
CA VAL A 193 -3.92 -7.42 5.03
C VAL A 193 -3.57 -6.44 6.14
N ARG A 194 -3.46 -6.98 7.34
CA ARG A 194 -2.80 -6.35 8.48
C ARG A 194 -1.57 -7.14 8.86
N MET A 195 -0.46 -6.48 9.07
CA MET A 195 0.78 -7.12 9.50
C MET A 195 1.40 -6.37 10.68
N GLU A 196 1.98 -7.12 11.61
CA GLU A 196 2.73 -6.59 12.73
C GLU A 196 4.12 -7.24 12.76
N PRO A 197 5.20 -6.49 13.06
CA PRO A 197 6.50 -7.10 13.29
C PRO A 197 6.40 -8.15 14.40
N ARG A 198 6.93 -9.34 14.18
CA ARG A 198 7.04 -10.33 15.25
C ARG A 198 8.06 -9.80 16.26
N GLY A 199 7.62 -9.54 17.48
CA GLY A 199 8.52 -9.13 18.56
C GLY A 199 9.65 -10.15 18.74
N ASP A 200 10.86 -9.69 19.08
CA ASP A 200 11.93 -10.57 19.51
C ASP A 200 11.43 -11.36 20.72
N MET A 201 11.16 -12.65 20.53
CA MET A 201 11.01 -13.56 21.65
C MET A 201 12.41 -13.76 22.25
N SER A 202 12.88 -12.77 23.01
CA SER A 202 13.93 -13.02 23.99
C SER A 202 13.31 -13.97 25.02
N ILE A 203 13.57 -15.26 24.85
CA ILE A 203 13.35 -16.24 25.91
C ILE A 203 14.30 -15.83 27.01
N GLU A 204 13.78 -15.12 28.00
CA GLU A 204 14.48 -15.04 29.30
C GLU A 204 14.55 -16.48 29.86
N MET A 205 15.72 -17.09 29.71
CA MET A 205 16.05 -18.35 30.36
C MET A 205 16.56 -18.06 31.77
#